data_655e6e9664b98e629c2f02c788bdda5a
#
_entry.id   655e6e9664b98e629c2f02c788bdda5a
#
_cell.length_a   1.000
_cell.length_b   1.000
_cell.length_c   1.000
_cell.angle_alpha   90.00
_cell.angle_beta   90.00
_cell.angle_gamma   90.00
#
_symmetry.space_group_name_H-M   'P 1'
#
loop_
_entity.id
_entity.type
_entity.pdbx_description
1 polymer ?
#
loop_
_entity_poly.entity_id
_entity_poly.type
_entity_poly.pdbx_seq_one_letter_code
_entity_poly.pdbx_strand_id
1 'polypeptide(L)'
;KDFLSYSALLGVTSMVGSSTLLSSCSGAKGPVYTPLKQAGEYYIPELPDKAIDGKELKAGVIGCGGRGSGAIVDLLTAANGIKVTALGDTFADRLEGLRKNLKEQHNQDVPAENCFIGFDAYKKVIDSGVDMVIVATPPVFRPVHFQYATEKGVHSFLEKPIAVDPKGYRMIMATAKQAKAKGLSVLTGTQRHHQRPYVEAFQKIQEGYIGQITGGNVYWNQSMLWYRDRQQGWSDMEWMIRDWVNWKWLSGDHIVEQHVHNIDVFLWMSGLKPVKATAFGARHRRITGDQYDQFSVC
;
A
#
# COMPACT_ATOMS: atom_id res chain seq x y z
N LYS A 1 47.28 0.92 -13.34
CA LYS A 1 48.41 1.35 -12.49
C LYS A 1 48.59 2.87 -12.54
N ASP A 2 48.28 3.52 -13.66
CA ASP A 2 48.55 4.95 -13.86
C ASP A 2 47.56 5.88 -13.12
N PHE A 3 46.32 5.43 -12.91
CA PHE A 3 45.32 6.21 -12.13
C PHE A 3 45.71 6.42 -10.67
N LEU A 4 46.33 5.40 -10.03
CA LEU A 4 46.77 5.51 -8.65
C LEU A 4 48.05 6.36 -8.49
N SER A 5 48.85 6.46 -9.54
CA SER A 5 50.06 7.28 -9.56
C SER A 5 49.73 8.78 -9.62
N TYR A 6 48.68 9.17 -10.36
CA TYR A 6 48.21 10.56 -10.43
C TYR A 6 47.52 11.02 -9.15
N SER A 7 46.84 10.12 -8.45
CA SER A 7 46.23 10.42 -7.15
C SER A 7 47.27 10.70 -6.04
N ALA A 8 48.39 10.03 -6.11
CA ALA A 8 49.51 10.26 -5.17
C ALA A 8 50.28 11.57 -5.42
N LEU A 9 50.34 12.04 -6.68
CA LEU A 9 51.04 13.28 -7.03
C LEU A 9 50.21 14.53 -6.63
N LEU A 10 48.90 14.46 -6.66
CA LEU A 10 48.01 15.55 -6.20
C LEU A 10 47.98 15.69 -4.67
N GLY A 11 48.30 14.60 -3.95
CA GLY A 11 48.37 14.64 -2.49
C GLY A 11 49.64 15.27 -1.92
N VAL A 12 50.75 15.31 -2.71
CA VAL A 12 52.03 15.82 -2.23
C VAL A 12 52.23 17.32 -2.45
N THR A 13 51.55 17.89 -3.44
CA THR A 13 51.63 19.33 -3.70
C THR A 13 50.77 20.21 -2.77
N SER A 14 49.90 19.59 -1.97
CA SER A 14 49.06 20.30 -0.99
C SER A 14 49.70 20.40 0.42
N MET A 15 50.89 19.78 0.65
CA MET A 15 51.50 19.78 1.97
C MET A 15 52.55 20.87 2.21
N VAL A 16 52.86 21.73 1.23
CA VAL A 16 53.83 22.83 1.40
C VAL A 16 53.13 24.18 1.20
N GLY A 17 52.22 24.47 2.07
CA GLY A 17 51.56 25.78 2.02
C GLY A 17 50.60 25.97 3.18
N SER A 18 51.15 26.55 4.23
CA SER A 18 50.49 27.26 5.32
C SER A 18 49.68 26.48 6.35
N SER A 19 50.24 26.47 7.53
CA SER A 19 49.61 26.23 8.83
C SER A 19 48.37 27.06 9.14
N THR A 20 47.89 27.89 8.20
CA THR A 20 46.68 28.70 8.32
C THR A 20 45.42 28.03 7.79
N LEU A 21 45.50 26.90 7.05
CA LEU A 21 44.30 26.22 6.54
C LEU A 21 43.72 25.15 7.52
N LEU A 22 44.49 24.76 8.53
CA LEU A 22 44.01 23.79 9.55
C LEU A 22 43.17 24.47 10.66
N SER A 23 43.19 25.79 10.78
CA SER A 23 42.40 26.52 11.78
C SER A 23 40.97 26.81 11.32
N SER A 24 40.64 26.58 10.06
CA SER A 24 39.29 26.87 9.55
C SER A 24 38.32 25.69 9.65
N CYS A 25 38.80 24.49 10.04
CA CYS A 25 37.93 23.30 10.20
C CYS A 25 37.34 23.16 11.59
N SER A 26 37.76 23.94 12.57
CA SER A 26 37.26 23.86 13.95
C SER A 26 36.03 24.72 14.23
N GLY A 27 35.17 24.88 13.26
CA GLY A 27 33.94 25.67 13.38
C GLY A 27 32.99 25.58 12.17
N ALA A 28 33.31 24.73 11.21
CA ALA A 28 32.39 24.51 10.08
C ALA A 28 31.08 23.92 10.60
N LYS A 29 30.06 24.77 10.74
CA LYS A 29 28.69 24.27 10.84
C LYS A 29 28.48 23.33 9.67
N GLY A 30 27.89 22.16 9.93
CA GLY A 30 27.54 21.22 8.87
C GLY A 30 26.73 21.90 7.76
N PRO A 31 26.60 21.27 6.61
CA PRO A 31 25.89 21.89 5.49
C PRO A 31 24.51 22.38 5.94
N VAL A 32 24.20 23.65 5.59
CA VAL A 32 22.88 24.22 5.85
C VAL A 32 21.98 23.84 4.69
N TYR A 33 20.97 23.05 4.98
CA TYR A 33 19.96 22.65 4.00
C TYR A 33 18.80 23.66 4.02
N THR A 34 18.23 23.93 2.84
CA THR A 34 17.00 24.71 2.73
C THR A 34 15.82 23.75 2.71
N PRO A 35 14.95 23.73 3.71
CA PRO A 35 13.80 22.86 3.73
C PRO A 35 12.90 23.07 2.51
N LEU A 36 12.38 21.99 1.93
CA LEU A 36 11.40 22.03 0.84
C LEU A 36 10.02 22.47 1.37
N LYS A 37 9.73 22.08 2.61
CA LYS A 37 8.54 22.47 3.35
C LYS A 37 8.91 22.81 4.78
N GLN A 38 8.19 23.74 5.38
CA GLN A 38 8.37 24.05 6.79
C GLN A 38 7.85 22.91 7.67
N ALA A 39 8.42 22.78 8.87
CA ALA A 39 7.89 21.84 9.85
C ALA A 39 6.41 22.13 10.13
N GLY A 40 5.54 21.10 10.06
CA GLY A 40 4.09 21.24 10.18
C GLY A 40 3.33 21.33 8.84
N GLU A 41 4.01 21.58 7.72
CA GLU A 41 3.39 21.54 6.38
C GLU A 41 3.32 20.12 5.79
N TYR A 42 3.90 19.14 6.48
CA TYR A 42 3.85 17.73 6.11
C TYR A 42 3.62 16.86 7.34
N TYR A 43 2.98 15.74 7.11
CA TYR A 43 2.66 14.78 8.16
C TYR A 43 3.74 13.70 8.25
N ILE A 44 4.30 13.51 9.43
CA ILE A 44 5.14 12.37 9.79
C ILE A 44 4.30 11.46 10.68
N PRO A 45 4.03 10.22 10.28
CA PRO A 45 3.28 9.30 11.11
C PRO A 45 4.09 8.89 12.34
N GLU A 46 3.45 8.83 13.48
CA GLU A 46 3.98 8.08 14.61
C GLU A 46 3.91 6.59 14.27
N LEU A 47 4.99 5.87 14.53
CA LEU A 47 5.12 4.45 14.22
C LEU A 47 5.36 3.65 15.50
N PRO A 48 4.39 3.57 16.41
CA PRO A 48 4.49 2.73 17.59
C PRO A 48 4.56 1.26 17.19
N ASP A 49 5.22 0.44 17.98
CA ASP A 49 5.28 -1.01 17.75
C ASP A 49 3.91 -1.68 17.98
N LYS A 50 3.09 -1.09 18.85
CA LYS A 50 1.70 -1.46 19.06
C LYS A 50 0.83 -0.22 19.19
N ALA A 51 -0.43 -0.35 18.81
CA ALA A 51 -1.44 0.68 19.08
C ALA A 51 -1.68 0.82 20.59
N ILE A 52 -2.05 2.02 20.99
CA ILE A 52 -2.45 2.31 22.38
C ILE A 52 -3.73 1.50 22.70
N ASP A 53 -3.80 0.94 23.90
CA ASP A 53 -4.99 0.22 24.36
C ASP A 53 -6.22 1.12 24.35
N GLY A 54 -7.32 0.57 23.86
CA GLY A 54 -8.60 1.26 23.72
C GLY A 54 -9.78 0.34 24.00
N LYS A 55 -10.95 0.75 23.55
CA LYS A 55 -12.14 -0.09 23.62
C LYS A 55 -11.99 -1.31 22.72
N GLU A 56 -12.62 -2.42 23.09
CA GLU A 56 -12.74 -3.56 22.19
C GLU A 56 -13.41 -3.13 20.87
N LEU A 57 -12.82 -3.54 19.73
CA LEU A 57 -13.33 -3.27 18.41
C LEU A 57 -13.67 -4.58 17.70
N LYS A 58 -14.87 -4.64 17.15
CA LYS A 58 -15.32 -5.75 16.31
C LYS A 58 -14.88 -5.55 14.89
N ALA A 59 -14.05 -6.47 14.39
CA ALA A 59 -13.51 -6.43 13.03
C ALA A 59 -14.22 -7.45 12.12
N GLY A 60 -14.55 -7.02 10.91
CA GLY A 60 -14.99 -7.87 9.81
C GLY A 60 -13.93 -7.98 8.72
N VAL A 61 -13.84 -9.13 8.06
CA VAL A 61 -12.95 -9.32 6.89
C VAL A 61 -13.77 -9.56 5.64
N ILE A 62 -13.55 -8.78 4.60
CA ILE A 62 -14.18 -8.90 3.29
C ILE A 62 -13.09 -9.23 2.27
N GLY A 63 -13.09 -10.49 1.80
CA GLY A 63 -12.02 -11.09 1.02
C GLY A 63 -11.04 -11.85 1.91
N CYS A 64 -11.30 -13.15 2.12
CA CYS A 64 -10.60 -14.05 3.04
C CYS A 64 -9.40 -14.77 2.39
N GLY A 65 -8.95 -14.31 1.22
CA GLY A 65 -7.75 -14.82 0.56
C GLY A 65 -6.46 -14.47 1.30
N GLY A 66 -5.29 -14.80 0.72
CA GLY A 66 -3.98 -14.62 1.37
C GLY A 66 -3.74 -13.21 1.91
N ARG A 67 -4.13 -12.14 1.18
CA ARG A 67 -3.91 -10.77 1.67
C ARG A 67 -4.89 -10.40 2.80
N GLY A 68 -6.17 -10.78 2.70
CA GLY A 68 -7.13 -10.53 3.78
C GLY A 68 -6.77 -11.28 5.06
N SER A 69 -6.34 -12.54 4.92
CA SER A 69 -5.84 -13.34 6.04
C SER A 69 -4.60 -12.70 6.68
N GLY A 70 -3.64 -12.25 5.89
CA GLY A 70 -2.47 -11.54 6.42
C GLY A 70 -2.84 -10.24 7.11
N ALA A 71 -3.72 -9.43 6.52
CA ALA A 71 -4.10 -8.12 7.08
C ALA A 71 -4.81 -8.23 8.44
N ILE A 72 -5.67 -9.23 8.63
CA ILE A 72 -6.32 -9.42 9.95
C ILE A 72 -5.33 -9.92 10.99
N VAL A 73 -4.39 -10.78 10.63
CA VAL A 73 -3.32 -11.23 11.53
C VAL A 73 -2.40 -10.06 11.91
N ASP A 74 -2.03 -9.22 10.93
CA ASP A 74 -1.26 -8.00 11.18
C ASP A 74 -2.00 -7.08 12.18
N LEU A 75 -3.32 -6.90 12.01
CA LEU A 75 -4.13 -6.10 12.93
C LEU A 75 -4.17 -6.67 14.34
N LEU A 76 -4.38 -7.98 14.48
CA LEU A 76 -4.37 -8.67 15.77
C LEU A 76 -3.01 -8.58 16.48
N THR A 77 -1.93 -8.49 15.72
CA THR A 77 -0.57 -8.32 16.25
C THR A 77 -0.30 -6.87 16.66
N ALA A 78 -0.81 -5.91 15.89
CA ALA A 78 -0.54 -4.49 16.09
C ALA A 78 -1.40 -3.84 17.17
N ALA A 79 -2.53 -4.43 17.53
CA ALA A 79 -3.47 -3.84 18.51
C ALA A 79 -4.07 -4.91 19.44
N ASN A 80 -4.21 -4.55 20.71
CA ASN A 80 -5.01 -5.31 21.67
C ASN A 80 -6.50 -4.96 21.51
N GLY A 81 -7.39 -5.80 22.05
CA GLY A 81 -8.83 -5.52 22.07
C GLY A 81 -9.52 -5.64 20.69
N ILE A 82 -8.91 -6.32 19.74
CA ILE A 82 -9.55 -6.64 18.45
C ILE A 82 -10.24 -7.99 18.53
N LYS A 83 -11.52 -8.01 18.17
CA LYS A 83 -12.32 -9.24 18.08
C LYS A 83 -12.81 -9.42 16.63
N VAL A 84 -12.42 -10.51 15.99
CA VAL A 84 -12.92 -10.83 14.66
C VAL A 84 -14.30 -11.46 14.79
N THR A 85 -15.34 -10.79 14.29
CA THR A 85 -16.73 -11.21 14.51
C THR A 85 -17.46 -11.62 13.24
N ALA A 86 -16.94 -11.27 12.04
CA ALA A 86 -17.58 -11.61 10.79
C ALA A 86 -16.57 -11.80 9.65
N LEU A 87 -16.85 -12.77 8.77
CA LEU A 87 -16.06 -13.06 7.57
C LEU A 87 -16.94 -13.10 6.34
N GLY A 88 -16.44 -12.58 5.22
CA GLY A 88 -17.11 -12.63 3.94
C GLY A 88 -16.17 -12.87 2.77
N ASP A 89 -16.51 -13.82 1.93
CA ASP A 89 -15.79 -14.08 0.68
C ASP A 89 -16.76 -14.60 -0.40
N THR A 90 -16.38 -14.51 -1.66
CA THR A 90 -17.13 -15.12 -2.74
C THR A 90 -17.03 -16.65 -2.69
N PHE A 91 -15.92 -17.17 -2.17
CA PHE A 91 -15.60 -18.60 -2.19
C PHE A 91 -15.51 -19.21 -0.78
N ALA A 92 -16.21 -20.32 -0.59
CA ALA A 92 -16.25 -21.02 0.69
C ALA A 92 -14.86 -21.49 1.15
N ASP A 93 -14.04 -22.03 0.26
CA ASP A 93 -12.69 -22.52 0.57
C ASP A 93 -11.78 -21.42 1.14
N ARG A 94 -11.90 -20.19 0.66
CA ARG A 94 -11.15 -19.02 1.17
C ARG A 94 -11.60 -18.63 2.57
N LEU A 95 -12.91 -18.55 2.75
CA LEU A 95 -13.51 -18.19 4.03
C LEU A 95 -13.18 -19.21 5.11
N GLU A 96 -13.40 -20.50 4.84
CA GLU A 96 -13.14 -21.58 5.81
C GLU A 96 -11.65 -21.70 6.15
N GLY A 97 -10.76 -21.48 5.17
CA GLY A 97 -9.33 -21.44 5.41
C GLY A 97 -8.94 -20.35 6.41
N LEU A 98 -9.46 -19.13 6.26
CA LEU A 98 -9.21 -18.05 7.21
C LEU A 98 -9.86 -18.32 8.57
N ARG A 99 -11.11 -18.77 8.60
CA ARG A 99 -11.83 -19.10 9.84
C ARG A 99 -11.08 -20.13 10.67
N LYS A 100 -10.60 -21.21 10.04
CA LYS A 100 -9.77 -22.22 10.69
C LYS A 100 -8.48 -21.63 11.26
N ASN A 101 -7.75 -20.87 10.46
CA ASN A 101 -6.51 -20.22 10.89
C ASN A 101 -6.72 -19.30 12.11
N LEU A 102 -7.75 -18.46 12.08
CA LEU A 102 -8.11 -17.56 13.16
C LEU A 102 -8.39 -18.31 14.46
N LYS A 103 -9.14 -19.41 14.38
CA LYS A 103 -9.46 -20.25 15.54
C LYS A 103 -8.24 -20.95 16.12
N GLU A 104 -7.45 -21.60 15.26
CA GLU A 104 -6.34 -22.48 15.69
C GLU A 104 -5.08 -21.70 16.10
N GLN A 105 -4.81 -20.56 15.45
CA GLN A 105 -3.54 -19.84 15.63
C GLN A 105 -3.69 -18.52 16.38
N HIS A 106 -4.90 -17.93 16.42
CA HIS A 106 -5.10 -16.57 16.95
C HIS A 106 -6.18 -16.48 18.02
N ASN A 107 -6.73 -17.60 18.46
CA ASN A 107 -7.80 -17.67 19.47
C ASN A 107 -9.02 -16.78 19.13
N GLN A 108 -9.35 -16.71 17.82
CA GLN A 108 -10.48 -15.96 17.29
C GLN A 108 -11.50 -16.96 16.71
N ASP A 109 -12.57 -17.27 17.46
CA ASP A 109 -13.62 -18.18 16.99
C ASP A 109 -14.78 -17.36 16.41
N VAL A 110 -14.85 -17.30 15.06
CA VAL A 110 -15.93 -16.63 14.35
C VAL A 110 -17.09 -17.60 14.17
N PRO A 111 -18.31 -17.27 14.70
CA PRO A 111 -19.48 -18.12 14.56
C PRO A 111 -19.85 -18.38 13.09
N ALA A 112 -20.39 -19.57 12.80
CA ALA A 112 -20.74 -19.95 11.44
C ALA A 112 -21.81 -19.03 10.82
N GLU A 113 -22.73 -18.55 11.63
CA GLU A 113 -23.79 -17.61 11.25
C GLU A 113 -23.27 -16.23 10.82
N ASN A 114 -22.03 -15.90 11.20
CA ASN A 114 -21.34 -14.67 10.80
C ASN A 114 -20.31 -14.88 9.67
N CYS A 115 -20.40 -16.04 9.01
CA CYS A 115 -19.56 -16.42 7.87
C CYS A 115 -20.39 -16.40 6.60
N PHE A 116 -20.15 -15.43 5.72
CA PHE A 116 -21.01 -15.14 4.59
C PHE A 116 -20.31 -15.42 3.26
N ILE A 117 -20.99 -16.18 2.37
CA ILE A 117 -20.47 -16.55 1.05
C ILE A 117 -21.27 -15.85 -0.05
N GLY A 118 -20.58 -15.45 -1.12
CA GLY A 118 -21.16 -14.87 -2.33
C GLY A 118 -20.81 -13.38 -2.52
N PHE A 119 -21.29 -12.81 -3.62
CA PHE A 119 -20.98 -11.43 -3.98
C PHE A 119 -21.57 -10.38 -3.00
N ASP A 120 -22.67 -10.70 -2.33
CA ASP A 120 -23.29 -9.83 -1.33
C ASP A 120 -22.77 -10.05 0.10
N ALA A 121 -21.79 -10.93 0.27
CA ALA A 121 -21.20 -11.22 1.57
C ALA A 121 -20.70 -9.95 2.29
N TYR A 122 -20.15 -9.00 1.55
CA TYR A 122 -19.68 -7.73 2.12
C TYR A 122 -20.78 -6.94 2.85
N LYS A 123 -22.03 -6.93 2.33
CA LYS A 123 -23.15 -6.28 3.01
C LYS A 123 -23.44 -6.96 4.34
N LYS A 124 -23.51 -8.29 4.34
CA LYS A 124 -23.82 -9.07 5.53
C LYS A 124 -22.73 -8.93 6.61
N VAL A 125 -21.45 -8.88 6.22
CA VAL A 125 -20.35 -8.57 7.15
C VAL A 125 -20.54 -7.18 7.76
N ILE A 126 -20.82 -6.15 6.94
CA ILE A 126 -20.99 -4.78 7.42
C ILE A 126 -22.22 -4.65 8.29
N ASP A 127 -23.33 -5.31 7.92
CA ASP A 127 -24.61 -5.27 8.66
C ASP A 127 -24.60 -6.13 9.93
N SER A 128 -23.56 -6.96 10.18
CA SER A 128 -23.45 -7.79 11.37
C SER A 128 -23.04 -7.02 12.64
N GLY A 129 -22.88 -5.71 12.56
CA GLY A 129 -22.54 -4.86 13.70
C GLY A 129 -21.04 -4.78 14.01
N VAL A 130 -20.20 -4.87 12.97
CA VAL A 130 -18.76 -4.62 13.06
C VAL A 130 -18.47 -3.12 13.21
N ASP A 131 -17.44 -2.78 13.96
CA ASP A 131 -16.96 -1.40 14.09
C ASP A 131 -16.05 -1.03 12.92
N MET A 132 -15.31 -2.01 12.39
CA MET A 132 -14.39 -1.81 11.27
C MET A 132 -14.36 -3.00 10.33
N VAL A 133 -14.01 -2.74 9.08
CA VAL A 133 -13.79 -3.79 8.07
C VAL A 133 -12.41 -3.69 7.42
N ILE A 134 -11.84 -4.86 7.15
CA ILE A 134 -10.71 -5.03 6.23
C ILE A 134 -11.28 -5.43 4.88
N VAL A 135 -11.04 -4.61 3.84
CA VAL A 135 -11.48 -4.87 2.47
C VAL A 135 -10.29 -5.29 1.63
N ALA A 136 -10.15 -6.59 1.41
CA ALA A 136 -9.06 -7.21 0.67
C ALA A 136 -9.53 -7.99 -0.58
N THR A 137 -10.68 -7.65 -1.09
CA THR A 137 -11.23 -8.17 -2.36
C THR A 137 -10.43 -7.68 -3.56
N PRO A 138 -10.57 -8.28 -4.75
CA PRO A 138 -10.01 -7.70 -5.97
C PRO A 138 -10.39 -6.22 -6.12
N PRO A 139 -9.48 -5.36 -6.62
CA PRO A 139 -9.62 -3.90 -6.53
C PRO A 139 -10.89 -3.32 -7.16
N VAL A 140 -11.44 -3.97 -8.18
CA VAL A 140 -12.67 -3.53 -8.86
C VAL A 140 -13.87 -3.44 -7.90
N PHE A 141 -13.92 -4.28 -6.87
CA PHE A 141 -15.04 -4.33 -5.92
C PHE A 141 -14.89 -3.33 -4.77
N ARG A 142 -13.69 -2.83 -4.49
CA ARG A 142 -13.39 -1.98 -3.32
C ARG A 142 -14.21 -0.69 -3.26
N PRO A 143 -14.42 0.03 -4.37
CA PRO A 143 -15.24 1.25 -4.32
C PRO A 143 -16.65 1.02 -3.80
N VAL A 144 -17.31 -0.05 -4.23
CA VAL A 144 -18.68 -0.41 -3.81
C VAL A 144 -18.68 -0.85 -2.34
N HIS A 145 -17.71 -1.66 -1.93
CA HIS A 145 -17.62 -2.12 -0.54
C HIS A 145 -17.36 -0.96 0.43
N PHE A 146 -16.47 -0.04 0.06
CA PHE A 146 -16.15 1.14 0.86
C PHE A 146 -17.33 2.10 0.96
N GLN A 147 -18.05 2.30 -0.14
CA GLN A 147 -19.26 3.13 -0.13
C GLN A 147 -20.27 2.59 0.87
N TYR A 148 -20.55 1.29 0.81
CA TYR A 148 -21.52 0.66 1.71
C TYR A 148 -21.07 0.72 3.17
N ALA A 149 -19.78 0.45 3.47
CA ALA A 149 -19.24 0.60 4.82
C ALA A 149 -19.37 2.04 5.35
N THR A 150 -19.09 3.04 4.51
CA THR A 150 -19.24 4.46 4.86
C THR A 150 -20.70 4.84 5.10
N GLU A 151 -21.64 4.35 4.29
CA GLU A 151 -23.07 4.57 4.49
C GLU A 151 -23.55 4.04 5.84
N LYS A 152 -23.03 2.88 6.24
CA LYS A 152 -23.36 2.22 7.52
C LYS A 152 -22.56 2.75 8.73
N GLY A 153 -21.63 3.67 8.52
CA GLY A 153 -20.84 4.25 9.62
C GLY A 153 -19.72 3.36 10.13
N VAL A 154 -19.17 2.47 9.28
CA VAL A 154 -18.13 1.50 9.63
C VAL A 154 -16.77 2.01 9.19
N HIS A 155 -15.76 1.96 10.08
CA HIS A 155 -14.37 2.26 9.78
C HIS A 155 -13.80 1.27 8.77
N SER A 156 -12.85 1.70 7.92
CA SER A 156 -12.40 0.86 6.81
C SER A 156 -10.88 0.87 6.63
N PHE A 157 -10.31 -0.32 6.56
CA PHE A 157 -9.00 -0.55 5.97
C PHE A 157 -9.19 -1.10 4.55
N LEU A 158 -8.69 -0.38 3.55
CA LEU A 158 -8.80 -0.74 2.14
C LEU A 158 -7.44 -1.19 1.61
N GLU A 159 -7.33 -2.40 1.12
CA GLU A 159 -6.12 -2.81 0.43
C GLU A 159 -5.87 -1.99 -0.86
N LYS A 160 -4.60 -1.83 -1.19
CA LYS A 160 -4.19 -1.21 -2.46
C LYS A 160 -4.37 -2.20 -3.66
N PRO A 161 -4.58 -1.71 -4.87
CA PRO A 161 -5.05 -0.36 -5.24
C PRO A 161 -6.51 -0.16 -4.85
N ILE A 162 -6.88 1.07 -4.60
CA ILE A 162 -8.24 1.40 -4.12
C ILE A 162 -9.30 1.33 -5.20
N ALA A 163 -8.91 1.36 -6.47
CA ALA A 163 -9.76 1.27 -7.64
C ALA A 163 -8.94 0.82 -8.85
N VAL A 164 -9.61 0.42 -9.92
CA VAL A 164 -9.00 -0.05 -11.17
C VAL A 164 -9.14 0.93 -12.34
N ASP A 165 -10.04 1.89 -12.22
CA ASP A 165 -10.40 2.82 -13.28
C ASP A 165 -10.77 4.22 -12.75
N PRO A 166 -10.89 5.23 -13.63
CA PRO A 166 -11.26 6.59 -13.21
C PRO A 166 -12.63 6.71 -12.57
N LYS A 167 -13.58 5.83 -12.89
CA LYS A 167 -14.92 5.83 -12.28
C LYS A 167 -14.84 5.38 -10.83
N GLY A 168 -14.18 4.25 -10.58
CA GLY A 168 -13.94 3.74 -9.23
C GLY A 168 -13.13 4.72 -8.38
N TYR A 169 -12.11 5.35 -8.95
CA TYR A 169 -11.34 6.39 -8.26
C TYR A 169 -12.22 7.57 -7.83
N ARG A 170 -13.05 8.11 -8.73
CA ARG A 170 -13.96 9.21 -8.37
C ARG A 170 -14.96 8.81 -7.28
N MET A 171 -15.44 7.56 -7.32
CA MET A 171 -16.31 7.01 -6.28
C MET A 171 -15.60 6.94 -4.94
N ILE A 172 -14.37 6.42 -4.88
CA ILE A 172 -13.55 6.40 -3.67
C ILE A 172 -13.35 7.80 -3.11
N MET A 173 -13.00 8.79 -3.95
CA MET A 173 -12.76 10.16 -3.49
C MET A 173 -14.02 10.83 -2.95
N ALA A 174 -15.17 10.59 -3.55
CA ALA A 174 -16.47 11.08 -3.05
C ALA A 174 -16.82 10.43 -1.71
N THR A 175 -16.67 9.12 -1.61
CA THR A 175 -16.93 8.34 -0.40
C THR A 175 -16.00 8.74 0.75
N ALA A 176 -14.70 8.97 0.46
CA ALA A 176 -13.73 9.42 1.47
C ALA A 176 -14.12 10.77 2.09
N LYS A 177 -14.66 11.69 1.29
CA LYS A 177 -15.21 12.97 1.82
C LYS A 177 -16.39 12.72 2.76
N GLN A 178 -17.28 11.80 2.41
CA GLN A 178 -18.41 11.42 3.27
C GLN A 178 -17.93 10.73 4.56
N ALA A 179 -16.97 9.81 4.46
CA ALA A 179 -16.38 9.14 5.62
C ALA A 179 -15.74 10.15 6.58
N LYS A 180 -14.98 11.12 6.05
CA LYS A 180 -14.40 12.21 6.85
C LYS A 180 -15.48 13.06 7.54
N ALA A 181 -16.55 13.41 6.84
CA ALA A 181 -17.65 14.16 7.42
C ALA A 181 -18.38 13.40 8.53
N LYS A 182 -18.39 12.08 8.49
CA LYS A 182 -18.95 11.20 9.52
C LYS A 182 -17.96 10.87 10.65
N GLY A 183 -16.72 11.38 10.62
CA GLY A 183 -15.68 11.05 11.61
C GLY A 183 -15.17 9.62 11.52
N LEU A 184 -15.29 8.97 10.35
CA LEU A 184 -14.82 7.62 10.15
C LEU A 184 -13.33 7.58 9.84
N SER A 185 -12.62 6.65 10.44
CA SER A 185 -11.23 6.34 10.11
C SER A 185 -11.18 5.49 8.86
N VAL A 186 -10.37 5.93 7.89
CA VAL A 186 -10.13 5.21 6.64
C VAL A 186 -8.64 5.15 6.40
N LEU A 187 -8.10 3.95 6.24
CA LEU A 187 -6.69 3.72 5.92
C LEU A 187 -6.57 2.90 4.64
N THR A 188 -5.55 3.18 3.86
CA THR A 188 -5.24 2.40 2.65
C THR A 188 -3.98 1.58 2.82
N GLY A 189 -3.90 0.44 2.13
CA GLY A 189 -2.78 -0.50 2.18
C GLY A 189 -1.48 0.01 1.52
N THR A 190 -1.22 1.32 1.52
CA THR A 190 0.03 1.94 1.05
C THR A 190 1.09 1.86 2.15
N GLN A 191 1.56 0.66 2.43
CA GLN A 191 2.40 0.34 3.59
C GLN A 191 3.68 1.17 3.70
N ARG A 192 4.24 1.68 2.59
CA ARG A 192 5.49 2.44 2.60
C ARG A 192 5.41 3.75 3.36
N HIS A 193 4.23 4.35 3.43
CA HIS A 193 3.98 5.53 4.27
C HIS A 193 4.10 5.24 5.78
N HIS A 194 4.18 3.97 6.16
CA HIS A 194 4.28 3.50 7.54
C HIS A 194 5.54 2.66 7.81
N GLN A 195 6.46 2.57 6.85
CA GLN A 195 7.74 1.89 7.03
C GLN A 195 8.81 2.89 7.48
N ARG A 196 9.46 2.64 8.62
CA ARG A 196 10.46 3.54 9.22
C ARG A 196 11.50 4.07 8.23
N PRO A 197 12.18 3.24 7.41
CA PRO A 197 13.16 3.76 6.46
C PRO A 197 12.58 4.74 5.43
N TYR A 198 11.36 4.50 4.97
CA TYR A 198 10.68 5.41 4.03
C TYR A 198 10.26 6.72 4.70
N VAL A 199 9.77 6.66 5.94
CA VAL A 199 9.38 7.84 6.72
C VAL A 199 10.60 8.70 7.03
N GLU A 200 11.70 8.10 7.45
CA GLU A 200 12.98 8.79 7.68
C GLU A 200 13.52 9.43 6.40
N ALA A 201 13.52 8.71 5.28
CA ALA A 201 13.91 9.26 3.98
C ALA A 201 13.02 10.43 3.56
N PHE A 202 11.70 10.30 3.72
CA PHE A 202 10.76 11.39 3.46
C PHE A 202 11.07 12.62 4.29
N GLN A 203 11.29 12.45 5.60
CA GLN A 203 11.64 13.55 6.49
C GLN A 203 12.93 14.26 6.03
N LYS A 204 14.00 13.50 5.73
CA LYS A 204 15.27 14.06 5.25
C LYS A 204 15.12 14.83 3.94
N ILE A 205 14.29 14.34 3.03
CA ILE A 205 13.99 15.02 1.77
C ILE A 205 13.28 16.36 2.06
N GLN A 206 12.27 16.37 2.94
CA GLN A 206 11.56 17.62 3.28
C GLN A 206 12.46 18.60 4.03
N GLU A 207 13.41 18.13 4.83
CA GLU A 207 14.46 18.95 5.47
C GLU A 207 15.48 19.52 4.47
N GLY A 208 15.42 19.17 3.19
CA GLY A 208 16.23 19.71 2.11
C GLY A 208 17.57 19.05 1.88
N TYR A 209 17.83 17.85 2.47
CA TYR A 209 19.11 17.15 2.35
C TYR A 209 19.58 16.90 0.91
N ILE A 210 18.66 16.74 -0.03
CA ILE A 210 18.96 16.52 -1.45
C ILE A 210 18.64 17.76 -2.32
N GLY A 211 18.21 18.87 -1.69
CA GLY A 211 17.75 20.05 -2.39
C GLY A 211 16.42 19.83 -3.12
N GLN A 212 16.16 20.68 -4.09
CA GLN A 212 14.92 20.61 -4.89
C GLN A 212 14.91 19.38 -5.78
N ILE A 213 13.81 18.63 -5.75
CA ILE A 213 13.59 17.49 -6.65
C ILE A 213 13.27 18.03 -8.05
N THR A 214 14.11 17.70 -9.02
CA THR A 214 13.98 18.10 -10.43
C THR A 214 13.37 17.01 -11.30
N GLY A 215 13.40 15.79 -10.84
CA GLY A 215 12.87 14.63 -11.54
C GLY A 215 13.14 13.33 -10.76
N GLY A 216 12.60 12.22 -11.27
CA GLY A 216 12.87 10.92 -10.67
C GLY A 216 12.43 9.77 -11.57
N ASN A 217 13.02 8.61 -11.33
CA ASN A 217 12.64 7.37 -11.98
C ASN A 217 12.22 6.36 -10.91
N VAL A 218 11.16 5.64 -11.20
CA VAL A 218 10.68 4.54 -10.36
C VAL A 218 10.55 3.27 -11.17
N TYR A 219 10.94 2.16 -10.58
CA TYR A 219 10.98 0.87 -11.25
C TYR A 219 10.21 -0.16 -10.44
N TRP A 220 9.54 -1.07 -11.13
CA TRP A 220 8.97 -2.27 -10.54
C TRP A 220 9.38 -3.46 -11.39
N ASN A 221 10.55 -4.01 -11.08
CA ASN A 221 11.12 -5.16 -11.77
C ASN A 221 10.92 -6.38 -10.89
N GLN A 222 10.17 -7.35 -11.37
CA GLN A 222 9.91 -8.58 -10.65
C GLN A 222 9.84 -9.79 -11.59
N SER A 223 9.90 -10.98 -11.03
CA SER A 223 9.59 -12.21 -11.75
C SER A 223 8.11 -12.27 -12.13
N MET A 224 7.74 -13.28 -12.90
CA MET A 224 6.34 -13.52 -13.28
C MET A 224 5.47 -13.60 -12.02
N LEU A 225 4.34 -12.89 -12.04
CA LEU A 225 3.32 -13.00 -11.00
C LEU A 225 2.68 -14.41 -11.02
N TRP A 226 2.12 -14.76 -9.87
CA TRP A 226 1.32 -15.98 -9.77
C TRP A 226 0.15 -15.96 -10.75
N TYR A 227 -0.26 -17.15 -11.19
CA TYR A 227 -1.45 -17.38 -11.99
C TYR A 227 -2.13 -18.65 -11.53
N ARG A 228 -3.36 -18.86 -11.99
CA ARG A 228 -4.13 -20.05 -11.72
C ARG A 228 -4.69 -20.61 -13.00
N ASP A 229 -4.37 -21.87 -13.28
CA ASP A 229 -5.02 -22.61 -14.34
C ASP A 229 -6.49 -22.82 -14.00
N ARG A 230 -7.31 -22.77 -15.04
CA ARG A 230 -8.74 -23.07 -14.89
C ARG A 230 -8.92 -24.52 -14.45
N GLN A 231 -9.65 -24.72 -13.37
CA GLN A 231 -9.99 -26.07 -12.90
C GLN A 231 -11.28 -26.56 -13.56
N GLN A 232 -11.43 -27.89 -13.65
CA GLN A 232 -12.66 -28.49 -14.12
C GLN A 232 -13.84 -28.08 -13.21
N GLY A 233 -14.94 -27.69 -13.82
CA GLY A 233 -16.14 -27.25 -13.11
C GLY A 233 -16.19 -25.74 -12.79
N TRP A 234 -15.08 -25.01 -12.91
CA TRP A 234 -15.11 -23.55 -12.75
C TRP A 234 -15.75 -22.87 -13.95
N SER A 235 -16.67 -21.94 -13.68
CA SER A 235 -17.14 -20.99 -14.69
C SER A 235 -16.02 -20.02 -15.08
N ASP A 236 -16.18 -19.29 -16.21
CA ASP A 236 -15.23 -18.25 -16.60
C ASP A 236 -15.11 -17.18 -15.53
N MET A 237 -16.22 -16.76 -14.94
CA MET A 237 -16.25 -15.75 -13.87
C MET A 237 -15.51 -16.24 -12.63
N GLU A 238 -15.72 -17.47 -12.21
CA GLU A 238 -15.03 -18.06 -11.06
C GLU A 238 -13.52 -18.09 -11.31
N TRP A 239 -13.11 -18.60 -12.47
CA TRP A 239 -11.70 -18.63 -12.83
C TRP A 239 -11.09 -17.22 -12.85
N MET A 240 -11.70 -16.26 -13.51
CA MET A 240 -11.21 -14.89 -13.55
C MET A 240 -11.05 -14.30 -12.15
N ILE A 241 -12.02 -14.48 -11.27
CA ILE A 241 -11.93 -13.95 -9.90
C ILE A 241 -10.86 -14.68 -9.08
N ARG A 242 -10.68 -15.98 -9.23
CA ARG A 242 -9.62 -16.74 -8.56
C ARG A 242 -8.23 -16.40 -9.07
N ASP A 243 -8.12 -15.98 -10.34
CA ASP A 243 -6.91 -15.55 -11.04
C ASP A 243 -6.86 -14.01 -11.25
N TRP A 244 -7.54 -13.25 -10.41
CA TRP A 244 -7.92 -11.85 -10.57
C TRP A 244 -6.75 -10.92 -10.95
N VAL A 245 -5.56 -11.19 -10.47
CA VAL A 245 -4.38 -10.33 -10.71
C VAL A 245 -4.02 -10.26 -12.21
N ASN A 246 -4.37 -11.28 -12.99
CA ASN A 246 -4.05 -11.39 -14.40
C ASN A 246 -5.09 -10.73 -15.34
N TRP A 247 -6.21 -10.26 -14.79
CA TRP A 247 -7.31 -9.67 -15.58
C TRP A 247 -7.42 -8.17 -15.34
N LYS A 248 -7.28 -7.37 -16.41
CA LYS A 248 -7.30 -5.90 -16.34
C LYS A 248 -8.53 -5.34 -15.65
N TRP A 249 -9.70 -5.89 -15.96
CA TRP A 249 -10.95 -5.40 -15.38
C TRP A 249 -11.06 -5.61 -13.86
N LEU A 250 -10.34 -6.60 -13.32
CA LEU A 250 -10.31 -6.91 -11.88
C LEU A 250 -9.19 -6.17 -11.13
N SER A 251 -8.05 -5.95 -11.80
CA SER A 251 -6.80 -5.50 -11.17
C SER A 251 -6.38 -4.06 -11.56
N GLY A 252 -6.87 -3.55 -12.70
CA GLY A 252 -6.43 -2.27 -13.25
C GLY A 252 -5.13 -2.34 -14.05
N ASP A 253 -4.72 -3.54 -14.42
CA ASP A 253 -3.44 -3.87 -15.01
C ASP A 253 -2.25 -3.79 -14.02
N HIS A 254 -1.11 -4.29 -14.43
CA HIS A 254 0.12 -4.35 -13.62
C HIS A 254 0.59 -2.96 -13.18
N ILE A 255 0.39 -1.95 -14.01
CA ILE A 255 0.74 -0.57 -13.68
C ILE A 255 -0.02 -0.07 -12.44
N VAL A 256 -1.31 -0.39 -12.32
CA VAL A 256 -2.16 0.01 -11.20
C VAL A 256 -1.96 -0.91 -10.00
N GLU A 257 -1.77 -2.22 -10.23
CA GLU A 257 -1.72 -3.20 -9.16
C GLU A 257 -0.36 -3.27 -8.46
N GLN A 258 0.76 -3.15 -9.21
CA GLN A 258 2.11 -3.29 -8.70
C GLN A 258 2.89 -1.97 -8.69
N HIS A 259 2.98 -1.29 -9.83
CA HIS A 259 3.76 -0.06 -9.96
C HIS A 259 3.24 1.06 -9.06
N VAL A 260 1.96 1.02 -8.68
CA VAL A 260 1.35 1.99 -7.75
C VAL A 260 2.20 2.21 -6.50
N HIS A 261 2.85 1.19 -5.98
CA HIS A 261 3.71 1.31 -4.79
C HIS A 261 4.85 2.31 -4.97
N ASN A 262 5.53 2.30 -6.11
CA ASN A 262 6.68 3.17 -6.35
C ASN A 262 6.26 4.52 -6.92
N ILE A 263 5.17 4.56 -7.69
CA ILE A 263 4.55 5.81 -8.16
C ILE A 263 4.07 6.61 -6.95
N ASP A 264 3.38 5.97 -6.02
CA ASP A 264 2.89 6.57 -4.77
C ASP A 264 4.04 7.15 -3.92
N VAL A 265 5.12 6.40 -3.74
CA VAL A 265 6.31 6.89 -3.02
C VAL A 265 6.90 8.13 -3.69
N PHE A 266 7.04 8.14 -5.02
CA PHE A 266 7.57 9.31 -5.73
C PHE A 266 6.66 10.53 -5.56
N LEU A 267 5.35 10.36 -5.69
CA LEU A 267 4.39 11.44 -5.52
C LEU A 267 4.37 11.96 -4.08
N TRP A 268 4.49 11.08 -3.11
CA TRP A 268 4.59 11.45 -1.70
C TRP A 268 5.86 12.23 -1.39
N MET A 269 7.02 11.73 -1.80
CA MET A 269 8.31 12.37 -1.54
C MET A 269 8.46 13.71 -2.25
N SER A 270 8.00 13.82 -3.50
CA SER A 270 8.10 15.04 -4.27
C SER A 270 7.00 16.08 -3.96
N GLY A 271 5.83 15.61 -3.48
CA GLY A 271 4.64 16.44 -3.33
C GLY A 271 4.02 16.92 -4.66
N LEU A 272 4.54 16.43 -5.79
CA LEU A 272 4.10 16.83 -7.13
C LEU A 272 2.90 15.98 -7.59
N LYS A 273 2.14 16.53 -8.52
CA LYS A 273 1.06 15.81 -9.20
C LYS A 273 1.36 15.77 -10.69
N PRO A 274 1.25 14.59 -11.34
CA PRO A 274 1.45 14.50 -12.77
C PRO A 274 0.37 15.31 -13.51
N VAL A 275 0.79 16.03 -14.54
CA VAL A 275 -0.11 16.83 -15.40
C VAL A 275 -0.34 16.15 -16.74
N LYS A 276 0.56 15.25 -17.14
CA LYS A 276 0.49 14.50 -18.40
C LYS A 276 1.21 13.17 -18.21
N ALA A 277 0.75 12.15 -18.91
CA ALA A 277 1.45 10.89 -18.99
C ALA A 277 1.43 10.37 -20.43
N THR A 278 2.55 9.80 -20.87
CA THR A 278 2.66 9.04 -22.11
C THR A 278 3.22 7.67 -21.77
N ALA A 279 2.62 6.62 -22.31
CA ALA A 279 2.99 5.27 -21.92
C ALA A 279 3.13 4.35 -23.15
N PHE A 280 4.06 3.43 -23.04
CA PHE A 280 4.18 2.26 -23.89
C PHE A 280 4.02 1.02 -23.02
N GLY A 281 3.37 0.00 -23.54
CA GLY A 281 3.19 -1.26 -22.83
C GLY A 281 3.06 -2.43 -23.79
N ALA A 282 3.42 -3.62 -23.32
CA ALA A 282 3.32 -4.86 -24.07
C ALA A 282 2.99 -6.02 -23.15
N ARG A 283 2.39 -7.06 -23.74
CA ARG A 283 2.19 -8.36 -23.10
C ARG A 283 3.13 -9.37 -23.74
N HIS A 284 3.99 -9.98 -22.95
CA HIS A 284 5.03 -10.88 -23.45
C HIS A 284 5.08 -12.23 -22.71
N ARG A 285 5.06 -12.24 -21.38
CA ARG A 285 5.30 -13.43 -20.56
C ARG A 285 4.08 -13.98 -19.83
N ARG A 286 2.98 -13.24 -19.78
CA ARG A 286 1.77 -13.66 -19.05
C ARG A 286 1.16 -14.92 -19.64
N ILE A 287 0.88 -15.91 -18.81
CA ILE A 287 0.27 -17.19 -19.18
C ILE A 287 -1.24 -17.04 -19.30
N THR A 288 -1.87 -16.39 -18.31
CA THR A 288 -3.31 -16.19 -18.26
C THR A 288 -3.67 -14.70 -18.35
N GLY A 289 -4.94 -14.42 -18.57
CA GLY A 289 -5.49 -13.07 -18.54
C GLY A 289 -5.11 -12.20 -19.73
N ASP A 290 -5.29 -10.89 -19.54
CA ASP A 290 -5.12 -9.87 -20.57
C ASP A 290 -4.21 -8.70 -20.15
N GLN A 291 -3.60 -8.77 -18.96
CA GLN A 291 -2.67 -7.76 -18.47
C GLN A 291 -1.41 -7.63 -19.34
N TYR A 292 -0.86 -6.44 -19.36
CA TYR A 292 0.51 -6.20 -19.83
C TYR A 292 1.52 -6.59 -18.73
N ASP A 293 2.74 -6.86 -19.13
CA ASP A 293 3.86 -7.19 -18.26
C ASP A 293 5.12 -6.36 -18.50
N GLN A 294 5.02 -5.40 -19.41
CA GLN A 294 6.05 -4.41 -19.68
C GLN A 294 5.40 -3.04 -19.82
N PHE A 295 5.98 -2.05 -19.13
CA PHE A 295 5.54 -0.66 -19.18
C PHE A 295 6.73 0.28 -19.20
N SER A 296 6.62 1.36 -19.96
CA SER A 296 7.43 2.56 -19.86
C SER A 296 6.48 3.75 -19.84
N VAL A 297 6.54 4.56 -18.79
CA VAL A 297 5.63 5.69 -18.57
C VAL A 297 6.47 6.94 -18.28
N CYS A 298 6.17 8.02 -19.01
CA CYS A 298 6.79 9.33 -18.81
C CYS A 298 5.74 10.38 -18.52
#